data_ce1dd2eff8c940e3c948ea385efc4a27
#
_entry.id   ce1dd2eff8c940e3c948ea385efc4a27
#
_cell.length_a   1.000
_cell.length_b   1.000
_cell.length_c   1.000
_cell.angle_alpha   90.00
_cell.angle_beta   90.00
_cell.angle_gamma   90.00
#
_symmetry.space_group_name_H-M   'P 1'
#
loop_
_entity.id
_entity.type
_entity.pdbx_description
1 polymer ?
#
loop_
_entity_poly.entity_id
_entity_poly.type
_entity_poly.pdbx_seq_one_letter_code
_entity_poly.pdbx_strand_id
1 'polypeptide(L)' 'MINLDERYHDYLSGSKKLRIDGVDERLSAYGWHCDGNEIKGYYLTTENYKLYYNMNEQFLKMEALREPVVS' A
#
# COMPACT_ATOMS: atom_id res chain seq x y z
N MET A 1 -15.19 4.60 -8.74
CA MET A 1 -14.38 3.69 -7.87
C MET A 1 -13.22 3.12 -8.68
N ILE A 2 -12.04 3.11 -8.13
CA ILE A 2 -10.87 2.56 -8.82
C ILE A 2 -10.91 1.04 -8.75
N ASN A 3 -10.34 0.41 -9.77
CA ASN A 3 -10.14 -1.04 -9.78
C ASN A 3 -8.70 -1.31 -9.31
N LEU A 4 -8.56 -1.80 -8.08
CA LEU A 4 -7.25 -2.05 -7.48
C LEU A 4 -6.47 -3.12 -8.24
N ASP A 5 -7.14 -4.16 -8.72
CA ASP A 5 -6.47 -5.22 -9.48
C ASP A 5 -5.82 -4.67 -10.75
N GLU A 6 -6.56 -3.85 -11.49
CA GLU A 6 -6.06 -3.26 -12.72
C GLU A 6 -4.96 -2.25 -12.44
N ARG A 7 -5.14 -1.42 -11.40
CA ARG A 7 -4.18 -0.37 -11.09
C ARG A 7 -2.85 -0.90 -10.57
N TYR A 8 -2.89 -1.94 -9.75
CA TYR A 8 -1.69 -2.45 -9.08
C TYR A 8 -1.20 -3.81 -9.58
N HIS A 9 -1.76 -4.28 -10.69
CA HIS A 9 -1.34 -5.55 -11.28
C HIS A 9 0.16 -5.60 -11.57
N ASP A 10 0.70 -4.54 -12.16
CA ASP A 10 2.13 -4.48 -12.51
C ASP A 10 3.02 -4.42 -11.27
N TYR A 11 2.52 -3.82 -10.19
CA TYR A 11 3.25 -3.76 -8.93
C TYR A 11 3.33 -5.13 -8.26
N LEU A 12 2.24 -5.90 -8.30
CA LEU A 12 2.23 -7.25 -7.74
C LEU A 12 3.11 -8.20 -8.55
N SER A 13 3.12 -8.05 -9.86
CA SER A 13 3.95 -8.91 -10.73
C SER A 13 5.44 -8.59 -10.62
N GLY A 14 5.78 -7.43 -10.05
CA GLY A 14 7.17 -7.00 -9.91
C GLY A 14 7.68 -6.14 -11.07
N SER A 15 6.83 -5.87 -12.08
CA SER A 15 7.19 -5.01 -13.21
C SER A 15 7.38 -3.56 -12.81
N LYS A 16 6.63 -3.12 -11.77
CA LYS A 16 6.77 -1.79 -11.18
C LYS A 16 7.02 -1.93 -9.69
N LYS A 17 7.75 -0.99 -9.14
CA LYS A 17 8.04 -0.96 -7.71
C LYS A 17 7.61 0.36 -7.09
N LEU A 18 7.23 0.30 -5.82
CA LEU A 18 6.92 1.49 -5.04
C LEU A 18 8.21 2.07 -4.47
N ARG A 19 8.38 3.38 -4.58
CA ARG A 19 9.54 4.03 -3.98
C ARG A 19 9.16 4.63 -2.65
N ILE A 20 9.76 4.09 -1.58
CA ILE A 20 9.48 4.51 -0.20
C ILE A 20 10.80 4.88 0.45
N ASP A 21 10.94 6.16 0.87
CA ASP A 21 12.15 6.70 1.49
C ASP A 21 13.41 6.43 0.66
N GLY A 22 13.27 6.52 -0.66
CA GLY A 22 14.40 6.33 -1.57
C GLY A 22 14.73 4.88 -1.88
N VAL A 23 13.96 3.93 -1.34
CA VAL A 23 14.13 2.50 -1.57
C VAL A 23 12.98 1.97 -2.41
N ASP A 24 13.29 1.17 -3.42
CA ASP A 24 12.27 0.52 -4.23
C ASP A 24 11.74 -0.70 -3.49
N GLU A 25 10.44 -0.70 -3.23
CA GLU A 25 9.76 -1.77 -2.50
C GLU A 25 8.79 -2.50 -3.43
N ARG A 26 8.78 -3.82 -3.37
CA ARG A 26 7.83 -4.61 -4.14
C ARG A 26 6.51 -4.68 -3.37
N LEU A 27 5.41 -4.44 -4.08
CA LEU A 27 4.07 -4.58 -3.52
C LEU A 27 3.78 -6.06 -3.25
N SER A 28 3.43 -6.40 -2.01
CA SER A 28 3.10 -7.78 -1.65
C SER A 28 1.59 -8.03 -1.59
N ALA A 29 0.81 -7.02 -1.23
CA ALA A 29 -0.64 -7.14 -1.15
C ALA A 29 -1.31 -5.77 -1.18
N TYR A 30 -2.62 -5.78 -1.42
CA TYR A 30 -3.43 -4.57 -1.35
C TYR A 30 -4.86 -4.96 -0.98
N GLY A 31 -5.66 -4.00 -0.57
CA GLY A 31 -7.04 -4.24 -0.23
C GLY A 31 -7.78 -2.96 0.11
N TRP A 32 -9.08 -3.09 0.31
CA TRP A 32 -9.92 -1.97 0.70
C TRP A 32 -9.86 -1.77 2.21
N HIS A 33 -9.80 -0.51 2.62
CA HIS A 33 -9.87 -0.14 4.02
C HIS A 33 -11.30 0.30 4.32
N CYS A 34 -11.96 -0.43 5.22
CA CYS A 34 -13.36 -0.18 5.57
C CYS A 34 -13.48 0.24 7.03
N ASP A 35 -14.45 1.11 7.30
CA ASP A 35 -14.85 1.49 8.65
C ASP A 35 -16.34 1.22 8.77
N GLY A 36 -16.71 0.18 9.51
CA GLY A 36 -18.09 -0.29 9.55
C GLY A 36 -18.53 -0.77 8.18
N ASN A 37 -19.58 -0.18 7.63
CA ASN A 37 -20.11 -0.54 6.32
C ASN A 37 -19.63 0.39 5.20
N GLU A 38 -18.68 1.29 5.51
CA GLU A 38 -18.18 2.24 4.52
C GLU A 38 -16.76 1.93 4.12
N ILE A 39 -16.50 2.04 2.81
CA ILE A 39 -15.14 1.96 2.28
C ILE A 39 -14.52 3.35 2.41
N LYS A 40 -13.50 3.48 3.25
CA LYS A 40 -12.82 4.75 3.49
C LYS A 40 -11.65 5.00 2.53
N GLY A 41 -11.14 3.95 1.93
CA GLY A 41 -10.01 4.04 1.04
C GLY A 41 -9.43 2.67 0.80
N TYR A 42 -8.13 2.62 0.54
CA TYR A 42 -7.46 1.35 0.31
C TYR A 42 -6.06 1.38 0.92
N TYR A 43 -5.45 0.20 1.01
CA TYR A 43 -4.09 0.08 1.52
C TYR A 43 -3.22 -0.71 0.56
N LEU A 44 -1.93 -0.44 0.61
CA LEU A 44 -0.90 -1.18 -0.11
C LEU A 44 0.09 -1.71 0.93
N THR A 45 0.51 -2.95 0.77
CA THR A 45 1.44 -3.58 1.71
C THR A 45 2.69 -4.02 0.97
N THR A 46 3.84 -3.62 1.48
CA THR A 46 5.14 -4.12 1.03
C THR A 46 5.72 -5.02 2.12
N GLU A 47 6.93 -5.48 1.95
CA GLU A 47 7.59 -6.29 2.98
C GLU A 47 7.75 -5.51 4.30
N ASN A 48 8.01 -4.20 4.21
CA ASN A 48 8.39 -3.39 5.37
C ASN A 48 7.35 -2.36 5.78
N TYR A 49 6.38 -2.06 4.92
CA TYR A 49 5.45 -0.95 5.16
C TYR A 49 4.03 -1.28 4.76
N LYS A 50 3.09 -0.58 5.38
CA LYS A 50 1.69 -0.56 4.98
C LYS A 50 1.29 0.89 4.75
N LEU A 51 0.82 1.18 3.54
CA LEU A 51 0.47 2.53 3.12
C LEU A 51 -1.04 2.65 2.98
N TYR A 52 -1.59 3.76 3.47
CA TYR A 52 -3.03 4.01 3.42
C TYR A 52 -3.34 5.18 2.51
N TYR A 53 -4.37 5.00 1.70
CA TYR A 53 -4.85 6.00 0.75
C TYR A 53 -6.35 6.19 0.90
N ASN A 54 -6.86 7.39 0.59
CA ASN A 54 -8.29 7.62 0.56
C ASN A 54 -8.87 7.23 -0.79
N MET A 55 -10.20 7.41 -0.97
CA MET A 55 -10.88 7.06 -2.22
C MET A 55 -10.48 7.95 -3.39
N ASN A 56 -9.84 9.08 -3.13
CA ASN A 56 -9.31 9.99 -4.16
C ASN A 56 -7.85 9.70 -4.49
N GLU A 57 -7.34 8.56 -4.05
CA GLU A 57 -5.96 8.11 -4.29
C GLU A 57 -4.91 9.01 -3.64
N GLN A 58 -5.30 9.74 -2.60
CA GLN A 58 -4.37 10.59 -1.86
C GLN A 58 -3.76 9.81 -0.69
N PHE A 59 -2.46 9.95 -0.53
CA PHE A 59 -1.75 9.30 0.57
C PHE A 59 -2.18 9.86 1.92
N LEU A 60 -2.49 8.98 2.87
CA LEU A 60 -2.92 9.35 4.21
C LEU A 60 -1.84 9.12 5.26
N LYS A 61 -1.34 7.89 5.35
CA LYS A 61 -0.33 7.53 6.35
C LYS A 61 0.42 6.27 5.94
N MET A 62 1.53 6.03 6.61
CA MET A 62 2.35 4.85 6.41
C MET A 62 2.68 4.23 7.78
N GLU A 63 2.57 2.92 7.88
CA GLU A 63 2.94 2.18 9.08
C GLU A 63 4.11 1.25 8.75
N ALA A 64 5.10 1.21 9.63
CA ALA A 64 6.19 0.26 9.51
C ALA A 64 5.72 -1.09 10.00
N LEU A 65 5.85 -2.13 9.18
CA LEU A 65 5.46 -3.49 9.54
C LEU A 65 6.55 -4.22 10.32
N ARG A 66 7.79 -3.76 10.20
CA ARG A 66 8.90 -4.29 10.96
C ARG A 66 9.45 -3.21 11.87
N GLU A 67 9.65 -3.56 13.14
CA GLU A 67 10.33 -2.66 14.04
C GLU A 67 11.79 -2.57 13.63
N PRO A 68 12.39 -1.36 13.70
CA PRO A 68 13.82 -1.26 13.45
C PRO A 68 14.56 -2.12 14.44
N VAL A 69 15.51 -2.91 13.93
CA VAL A 69 16.35 -3.72 14.79
C VAL A 69 17.25 -2.77 15.56
N VAL A 70 16.96 -2.61 16.84
CA VAL A 70 17.82 -1.83 17.72
C VAL A 70 18.90 -2.77 18.20
N SER A 71 20.06 -2.63 17.62
CA SER A 71 21.22 -3.38 18.09
C SER A 71 21.86 -2.67 19.26
#